data_f89282715eeadac98fa26a05464590a9
#
_entry.id   f89282715eeadac98fa26a05464590a9
#
_cell.length_a   1.000
_cell.length_b   1.000
_cell.length_c   1.000
_cell.angle_alpha   90.00
_cell.angle_beta   90.00
_cell.angle_gamma   90.00
#
_symmetry.space_group_name_H-M   'P 1'
#
loop_
_entity.id
_entity.type
_entity.pdbx_description
1 polymer ?
#
loop_
_entity_poly.entity_id
_entity_poly.type
_entity_poly.pdbx_seq_one_letter_code
_entity_poly.pdbx_strand_id
1 'polypeptide(L)'
;MQKILILFLLFMLTISCNQHLKSIDFTEEGSFTSGIEGPATDHAGNIYAVNYEEQGTIGKISSKGESSLFIKLPNKSIGNGIRFGKKNQMFVADYVNHNILEIDLISKKIEIFANELNANQPNDIAISPDGTLYASDPNWSDDTGKLWKITKEKGFELLEQEMGTTNGIEVSPDGKKLYVNESVQRKIWVYDIAENGLLRNKQEFFSFDDFGLDGMRCDRNGNIFVCRYGKGKVAIISPTGKLLQEIALKGKKPTNITFSNDYKTCYVTIADRGCIEVVKL
;
A
#
# COMPACT_ATOMS: atom_id res chain seq x y z
N MET A 1 -14.07 38.09 60.62
CA MET A 1 -13.73 38.45 59.20
C MET A 1 -13.30 37.20 58.46
N GLN A 2 -14.24 36.57 57.75
CA GLN A 2 -14.00 35.37 56.95
C GLN A 2 -13.57 35.78 55.53
N LYS A 3 -12.36 35.37 55.09
CA LYS A 3 -11.89 35.61 53.72
C LYS A 3 -12.40 34.47 52.82
N ILE A 4 -13.30 34.81 51.90
CA ILE A 4 -13.79 33.90 50.86
C ILE A 4 -12.72 33.87 49.76
N LEU A 5 -12.13 32.70 49.55
CA LEU A 5 -11.19 32.43 48.45
C LEU A 5 -12.00 31.95 47.22
N ILE A 6 -12.17 32.82 46.23
CA ILE A 6 -12.83 32.47 44.97
C ILE A 6 -11.77 31.81 44.08
N LEU A 7 -11.93 30.51 43.86
CA LEU A 7 -11.10 29.70 42.91
C LEU A 7 -11.68 29.86 41.51
N PHE A 8 -11.02 30.61 40.63
CA PHE A 8 -11.36 30.69 39.21
C PHE A 8 -10.81 29.43 38.51
N LEU A 9 -11.70 28.50 38.16
CA LEU A 9 -11.36 27.34 37.29
C LEU A 9 -11.35 27.82 35.85
N LEU A 10 -10.15 28.00 35.28
CA LEU A 10 -9.97 28.31 33.85
C LEU A 10 -10.19 27.02 33.04
N PHE A 11 -11.35 26.87 32.42
CA PHE A 11 -11.65 25.81 31.47
C PHE A 11 -10.97 26.18 30.16
N MET A 12 -9.78 25.60 29.90
CA MET A 12 -9.18 25.64 28.54
C MET A 12 -9.99 24.76 27.59
N LEU A 13 -10.87 25.37 26.83
CA LEU A 13 -11.47 24.75 25.64
C LEU A 13 -10.38 24.54 24.59
N THR A 14 -9.85 23.33 24.50
CA THR A 14 -9.05 22.92 23.37
C THR A 14 -10.00 22.79 22.18
N ILE A 15 -10.05 23.83 21.33
CA ILE A 15 -10.68 23.74 20.01
C ILE A 15 -9.78 22.83 19.20
N SER A 16 -10.14 21.54 19.11
CA SER A 16 -9.56 20.62 18.12
C SER A 16 -10.02 21.11 16.74
N CYS A 17 -9.16 21.85 16.07
CA CYS A 17 -9.37 22.22 14.68
C CYS A 17 -9.26 20.92 13.87
N ASN A 18 -10.39 20.31 13.56
CA ASN A 18 -10.45 19.15 12.66
C ASN A 18 -10.10 19.65 11.25
N GLN A 19 -8.82 19.72 10.95
CA GLN A 19 -8.34 20.09 9.63
C GLN A 19 -8.78 18.97 8.67
N HIS A 20 -9.77 19.25 7.81
CA HIS A 20 -10.19 18.34 6.76
C HIS A 20 -9.04 18.17 5.76
N LEU A 21 -8.30 17.07 5.89
CA LEU A 21 -7.24 16.71 4.96
C LEU A 21 -7.82 16.54 3.55
N LYS A 22 -7.18 17.15 2.56
CA LYS A 22 -7.54 17.07 1.15
C LYS A 22 -6.29 16.81 0.32
N SER A 23 -6.46 16.10 -0.78
CA SER A 23 -5.39 15.90 -1.74
C SER A 23 -5.24 17.08 -2.69
N ILE A 24 -4.05 17.23 -3.22
CA ILE A 24 -3.72 18.06 -4.38
C ILE A 24 -2.94 17.22 -5.39
N ASP A 25 -2.87 17.66 -6.65
CA ASP A 25 -2.07 16.97 -7.66
C ASP A 25 -0.59 17.07 -7.31
N PHE A 26 0.09 15.94 -7.38
CA PHE A 26 1.54 15.85 -7.19
C PHE A 26 2.25 15.68 -8.53
N THR A 27 1.74 14.82 -9.40
CA THR A 27 2.22 14.67 -10.77
C THR A 27 1.19 15.24 -11.75
N GLU A 28 1.62 15.47 -12.98
CA GLU A 28 0.72 15.85 -14.08
C GLU A 28 -0.29 14.73 -14.35
N GLU A 29 -1.54 15.08 -14.62
CA GLU A 29 -2.60 14.16 -15.00
C GLU A 29 -2.27 13.51 -16.34
N GLY A 30 -2.48 12.21 -16.47
CA GLY A 30 -2.14 11.43 -17.65
C GLY A 30 -0.67 11.05 -17.79
N SER A 31 0.19 11.35 -16.78
CA SER A 31 1.59 10.90 -16.80
C SER A 31 1.73 9.37 -16.70
N PHE A 32 0.71 8.70 -16.23
CA PHE A 32 0.65 7.25 -16.08
C PHE A 32 -0.58 6.71 -16.80
N THR A 33 -0.55 5.43 -17.14
CA THR A 33 -1.75 4.76 -17.65
C THR A 33 -2.80 4.57 -16.53
N SER A 34 -4.01 4.14 -16.88
CA SER A 34 -5.04 3.77 -15.89
C SER A 34 -4.67 2.55 -15.03
N GLY A 35 -3.57 1.89 -15.33
CA GLY A 35 -2.99 0.82 -14.53
C GLY A 35 -1.93 1.30 -13.53
N ILE A 36 -1.88 2.59 -13.22
CA ILE A 36 -0.95 3.13 -12.22
C ILE A 36 -1.17 2.44 -10.87
N GLU A 37 -0.07 1.90 -10.29
CA GLU A 37 -0.07 1.12 -9.07
C GLU A 37 1.28 1.18 -8.36
N GLY A 38 1.36 0.51 -7.22
CA GLY A 38 2.56 0.21 -6.47
C GLY A 38 3.40 1.42 -6.09
N PRO A 39 2.83 2.53 -5.58
CA PRO A 39 3.65 3.65 -5.18
C PRO A 39 4.54 3.22 -4.02
N ALA A 40 5.84 3.53 -4.13
CA ALA A 40 6.81 3.24 -3.10
C ALA A 40 7.85 4.36 -3.01
N THR A 41 8.30 4.68 -1.79
CA THR A 41 9.30 5.72 -1.53
C THR A 41 10.63 5.07 -1.17
N ASP A 42 11.70 5.41 -1.88
CA ASP A 42 13.06 4.94 -1.55
C ASP A 42 13.65 5.69 -0.34
N HIS A 43 14.79 5.22 0.14
CA HIS A 43 15.48 5.87 1.28
C HIS A 43 15.95 7.30 1.00
N ALA A 44 16.08 7.68 -0.27
CA ALA A 44 16.43 9.04 -0.68
C ALA A 44 15.21 9.97 -0.82
N GLY A 45 14.00 9.43 -0.65
CA GLY A 45 12.74 10.18 -0.77
C GLY A 45 12.21 10.29 -2.21
N ASN A 46 12.78 9.57 -3.17
CA ASN A 46 12.17 9.47 -4.49
C ASN A 46 11.00 8.50 -4.45
N ILE A 47 9.97 8.80 -5.23
CA ILE A 47 8.78 7.95 -5.35
C ILE A 47 8.87 7.18 -6.66
N TYR A 48 8.38 5.95 -6.65
CA TYR A 48 8.28 5.11 -7.83
C TYR A 48 6.84 4.61 -7.94
N ALA A 49 6.36 4.42 -9.16
CA ALA A 49 5.07 3.81 -9.46
C ALA A 49 5.15 3.09 -10.80
N VAL A 50 4.33 2.04 -10.96
CA VAL A 50 4.30 1.27 -12.21
C VAL A 50 3.45 1.95 -13.29
N ASN A 51 3.70 1.56 -14.55
CA ASN A 51 2.92 1.93 -15.72
C ASN A 51 3.00 3.43 -16.10
N TYR A 52 4.21 4.01 -15.99
CA TYR A 52 4.53 5.35 -16.46
C TYR A 52 4.45 5.42 -17.99
N GLU A 53 3.64 6.33 -18.53
CA GLU A 53 3.33 6.53 -19.97
C GLU A 53 2.77 5.28 -20.65
N GLU A 54 3.35 4.11 -20.44
CA GLU A 54 2.94 2.82 -21.03
C GLU A 54 3.00 1.68 -20.00
N GLN A 55 2.25 0.61 -20.23
CA GLN A 55 2.30 -0.58 -19.38
C GLN A 55 3.69 -1.26 -19.47
N GLY A 56 4.09 -1.92 -18.38
CA GLY A 56 5.38 -2.60 -18.31
C GLY A 56 6.55 -1.66 -18.03
N THR A 57 6.29 -0.46 -17.54
CA THR A 57 7.31 0.50 -17.14
C THR A 57 7.22 0.80 -15.65
N ILE A 58 8.29 1.37 -15.10
CA ILE A 58 8.30 2.00 -13.78
C ILE A 58 8.75 3.45 -13.96
N GLY A 59 7.96 4.38 -13.46
CA GLY A 59 8.30 5.79 -13.36
C GLY A 59 9.01 6.09 -12.05
N LYS A 60 9.90 7.09 -12.09
CA LYS A 60 10.52 7.73 -10.93
C LYS A 60 10.02 9.16 -10.84
N ILE A 61 9.57 9.54 -9.67
CA ILE A 61 9.01 10.86 -9.40
C ILE A 61 9.92 11.59 -8.42
N SER A 62 10.34 12.80 -8.77
CA SER A 62 11.14 13.67 -7.92
C SER A 62 10.33 14.23 -6.75
N SER A 63 11.01 14.80 -5.75
CA SER A 63 10.36 15.51 -4.63
C SER A 63 9.52 16.73 -5.07
N LYS A 64 9.63 17.15 -6.35
CA LYS A 64 8.84 18.23 -6.94
C LYS A 64 7.66 17.74 -7.77
N GLY A 65 7.44 16.42 -7.88
CA GLY A 65 6.39 15.82 -8.67
C GLY A 65 6.74 15.61 -10.15
N GLU A 66 8.00 15.85 -10.55
CA GLU A 66 8.44 15.62 -11.93
C GLU A 66 8.65 14.12 -12.17
N SER A 67 7.93 13.57 -13.13
CA SER A 67 7.97 12.15 -13.47
C SER A 67 8.93 11.88 -14.62
N SER A 68 9.62 10.74 -14.58
CA SER A 68 10.51 10.26 -15.64
C SER A 68 10.54 8.74 -15.68
N LEU A 69 10.84 8.18 -16.85
CA LEU A 69 11.02 6.73 -16.98
C LEU A 69 12.23 6.28 -16.15
N PHE A 70 12.00 5.38 -15.21
CA PHE A 70 13.07 4.72 -14.46
C PHE A 70 13.59 3.49 -15.19
N ILE A 71 12.68 2.57 -15.58
CA ILE A 71 13.04 1.30 -16.25
C ILE A 71 11.84 0.70 -16.99
N LYS A 72 12.12 -0.06 -18.07
CA LYS A 72 11.16 -0.96 -18.71
C LYS A 72 11.35 -2.37 -18.19
N LEU A 73 10.26 -3.05 -17.87
CA LEU A 73 10.28 -4.43 -17.40
C LEU A 73 10.47 -5.39 -18.58
N PRO A 74 11.17 -6.52 -18.38
CA PRO A 74 11.45 -7.48 -19.45
C PRO A 74 10.24 -8.36 -19.79
N ASN A 75 10.30 -9.05 -20.93
CA ASN A 75 9.41 -10.16 -21.27
C ASN A 75 7.91 -9.86 -21.18
N LYS A 76 7.51 -8.63 -21.49
CA LYS A 76 6.14 -8.14 -21.37
C LYS A 76 5.60 -8.19 -19.93
N SER A 77 6.48 -8.22 -18.92
CA SER A 77 6.10 -8.07 -17.52
C SER A 77 5.34 -6.78 -17.31
N ILE A 78 4.29 -6.85 -16.49
CA ILE A 78 3.56 -5.67 -16.02
C ILE A 78 3.60 -5.71 -14.50
N GLY A 79 4.25 -4.68 -13.92
CA GLY A 79 4.36 -4.55 -12.48
C GLY A 79 3.06 -4.08 -11.84
N ASN A 80 2.89 -4.44 -10.56
CA ASN A 80 1.83 -3.92 -9.71
C ASN A 80 2.43 -3.39 -8.39
N GLY A 81 2.43 -4.13 -7.30
CA GLY A 81 3.01 -3.69 -6.04
C GLY A 81 4.53 -3.52 -6.10
N ILE A 82 5.05 -2.45 -5.50
CA ILE A 82 6.49 -2.20 -5.31
C ILE A 82 6.80 -2.14 -3.81
N ARG A 83 7.93 -2.75 -3.39
CA ARG A 83 8.54 -2.57 -2.07
C ARG A 83 10.05 -2.41 -2.18
N PHE A 84 10.60 -1.64 -1.26
CA PHE A 84 12.05 -1.53 -1.12
C PHE A 84 12.55 -2.48 -0.02
N GLY A 85 13.55 -3.27 -0.38
CA GLY A 85 14.31 -4.09 0.55
C GLY A 85 15.49 -3.34 1.16
N LYS A 86 16.45 -4.10 1.65
CA LYS A 86 17.70 -3.55 2.20
C LYS A 86 18.58 -3.01 1.07
N LYS A 87 19.37 -1.96 1.37
CA LYS A 87 20.27 -1.30 0.41
C LYS A 87 19.51 -0.72 -0.79
N ASN A 88 19.81 -1.20 -2.00
CA ASN A 88 19.28 -0.69 -3.27
C ASN A 88 18.31 -1.66 -3.93
N GLN A 89 17.69 -2.54 -3.17
CA GLN A 89 16.77 -3.54 -3.69
C GLN A 89 15.36 -2.97 -3.84
N MET A 90 14.78 -3.15 -5.01
CA MET A 90 13.36 -2.92 -5.27
C MET A 90 12.73 -4.26 -5.66
N PHE A 91 11.65 -4.64 -4.99
CA PHE A 91 10.84 -5.79 -5.36
C PHE A 91 9.58 -5.33 -6.07
N VAL A 92 9.19 -6.04 -7.12
CA VAL A 92 8.02 -5.72 -7.94
C VAL A 92 7.22 -7.00 -8.17
N ALA A 93 5.94 -6.97 -7.84
CA ALA A 93 5.01 -8.02 -8.24
C ALA A 93 4.74 -7.91 -9.74
N ASP A 94 5.06 -8.95 -10.50
CA ASP A 94 4.79 -9.06 -11.93
C ASP A 94 3.60 -10.01 -12.13
N TYR A 95 2.43 -9.45 -12.31
CA TYR A 95 1.20 -10.22 -12.35
C TYR A 95 0.98 -10.97 -13.68
N VAL A 96 1.72 -10.62 -14.73
CA VAL A 96 1.59 -11.26 -16.05
C VAL A 96 2.41 -12.55 -16.14
N ASN A 97 3.63 -12.53 -15.62
CA ASN A 97 4.53 -13.68 -15.66
C ASN A 97 4.65 -14.40 -14.31
N HIS A 98 3.81 -14.05 -13.34
CA HIS A 98 3.72 -14.68 -12.00
C HIS A 98 5.05 -14.66 -11.25
N ASN A 99 5.77 -13.50 -11.36
CA ASN A 99 7.06 -13.31 -10.72
C ASN A 99 6.97 -12.36 -9.52
N ILE A 100 7.94 -12.47 -8.64
CA ILE A 100 8.49 -11.32 -7.94
C ILE A 100 9.82 -10.98 -8.62
N LEU A 101 9.92 -9.78 -9.15
CA LEU A 101 11.16 -9.26 -9.72
C LEU A 101 11.97 -8.55 -8.65
N GLU A 102 13.29 -8.70 -8.69
CA GLU A 102 14.24 -7.93 -7.91
C GLU A 102 15.01 -7.00 -8.86
N ILE A 103 15.01 -5.71 -8.56
CA ILE A 103 15.67 -4.67 -9.35
C ILE A 103 16.69 -3.98 -8.47
N ASP A 104 17.95 -3.96 -8.90
CA ASP A 104 18.99 -3.13 -8.28
C ASP A 104 18.85 -1.68 -8.77
N LEU A 105 18.67 -0.74 -7.85
CA LEU A 105 18.40 0.67 -8.17
C LEU A 105 19.58 1.38 -8.84
N ILE A 106 20.81 0.88 -8.66
CA ILE A 106 22.03 1.51 -9.20
C ILE A 106 22.35 0.96 -10.58
N SER A 107 22.52 -0.36 -10.66
CA SER A 107 22.89 -1.03 -11.92
C SER A 107 21.70 -1.19 -12.85
N LYS A 108 20.48 -1.06 -12.34
CA LYS A 108 19.20 -1.36 -13.05
C LYS A 108 19.10 -2.81 -13.54
N LYS A 109 19.89 -3.71 -12.95
CA LYS A 109 19.79 -5.14 -13.24
C LYS A 109 18.46 -5.66 -12.71
N ILE A 110 17.73 -6.40 -13.54
CA ILE A 110 16.47 -7.07 -13.17
C ILE A 110 16.74 -8.56 -13.10
N GLU A 111 16.33 -9.18 -12.00
CA GLU A 111 16.39 -10.63 -11.81
C GLU A 111 15.02 -11.15 -11.34
N ILE A 112 14.72 -12.40 -11.63
CA ILE A 112 13.57 -13.08 -11.03
C ILE A 112 13.97 -13.49 -9.62
N PHE A 113 13.34 -12.88 -8.62
CA PHE A 113 13.53 -13.25 -7.22
C PHE A 113 12.85 -14.57 -6.89
N ALA A 114 11.61 -14.74 -7.37
CA ALA A 114 10.83 -15.96 -7.26
C ALA A 114 9.77 -16.00 -8.38
N ASN A 115 9.34 -17.21 -8.75
CA ASN A 115 8.28 -17.46 -9.73
C ASN A 115 7.37 -18.58 -9.25
N GLU A 116 6.04 -18.46 -9.49
CA GLU A 116 5.05 -19.46 -9.14
C GLU A 116 3.95 -19.54 -10.22
N LEU A 117 4.03 -20.56 -11.08
CA LEU A 117 3.10 -20.72 -12.20
C LEU A 117 1.65 -21.00 -11.79
N ASN A 118 1.42 -21.45 -10.55
CA ASN A 118 0.08 -21.66 -9.99
C ASN A 118 -0.47 -20.41 -9.28
N ALA A 119 0.28 -19.33 -9.21
CA ALA A 119 -0.26 -18.05 -8.79
C ALA A 119 -1.30 -17.56 -9.82
N ASN A 120 -2.31 -16.82 -9.39
CA ASN A 120 -3.25 -16.20 -10.32
C ASN A 120 -2.60 -14.97 -10.97
N GLN A 121 -2.33 -13.96 -10.12
CA GLN A 121 -1.65 -12.72 -10.52
C GLN A 121 -1.11 -12.03 -9.25
N PRO A 122 0.14 -12.29 -8.83
CA PRO A 122 0.72 -11.58 -7.69
C PRO A 122 0.51 -10.08 -7.82
N ASN A 123 -0.28 -9.51 -6.89
CA ASN A 123 -0.82 -8.15 -7.02
C ASN A 123 -0.03 -7.16 -6.17
N ASP A 124 -0.37 -7.02 -4.88
CA ASP A 124 0.42 -6.19 -3.96
C ASP A 124 1.35 -7.07 -3.12
N ILE A 125 2.43 -6.48 -2.64
CA ILE A 125 3.41 -7.14 -1.79
C ILE A 125 3.68 -6.33 -0.53
N ALA A 126 3.93 -7.02 0.57
CA ALA A 126 4.43 -6.45 1.81
C ALA A 126 5.78 -7.06 2.15
N ILE A 127 6.60 -6.34 2.88
CA ILE A 127 7.92 -6.81 3.33
C ILE A 127 8.03 -6.69 4.84
N SER A 128 8.43 -7.78 5.50
CA SER A 128 8.69 -7.76 6.93
C SER A 128 10.11 -7.28 7.24
N PRO A 129 10.41 -6.87 8.49
CA PRO A 129 11.73 -6.36 8.86
C PRO A 129 12.90 -7.32 8.61
N ASP A 130 12.64 -8.62 8.59
CA ASP A 130 13.63 -9.65 8.26
C ASP A 130 13.88 -9.82 6.75
N GLY A 131 13.03 -9.23 5.91
CA GLY A 131 13.10 -9.29 4.45
C GLY A 131 12.20 -10.34 3.80
N THR A 132 11.39 -11.06 4.60
CA THR A 132 10.35 -11.95 4.07
C THR A 132 9.29 -11.14 3.34
N LEU A 133 8.92 -11.55 2.13
CA LEU A 133 7.85 -10.96 1.37
C LEU A 133 6.54 -11.73 1.58
N TYR A 134 5.44 -11.00 1.56
CA TYR A 134 4.08 -11.53 1.49
C TYR A 134 3.40 -10.94 0.26
N ALA A 135 2.65 -11.76 -0.47
CA ALA A 135 1.94 -11.30 -1.67
C ALA A 135 0.46 -11.67 -1.60
N SER A 136 -0.38 -10.75 -2.00
CA SER A 136 -1.77 -11.00 -2.37
C SER A 136 -1.84 -11.50 -3.81
N ASP A 137 -2.79 -12.37 -4.08
CA ASP A 137 -2.89 -13.06 -5.38
C ASP A 137 -4.37 -13.27 -5.73
N PRO A 138 -5.07 -12.22 -6.23
CA PRO A 138 -6.48 -12.29 -6.55
C PRO A 138 -6.76 -13.13 -7.80
N ASN A 139 -7.93 -13.74 -7.83
CA ASN A 139 -8.59 -14.25 -9.02
C ASN A 139 -9.88 -13.45 -9.23
N TRP A 140 -9.82 -12.45 -10.09
CA TRP A 140 -10.92 -11.52 -10.33
C TRP A 140 -12.12 -12.16 -11.03
N SER A 141 -11.91 -13.26 -11.78
CA SER A 141 -13.01 -13.94 -12.49
C SER A 141 -13.94 -14.71 -11.56
N ASP A 142 -13.39 -15.22 -10.46
CA ASP A 142 -14.10 -16.09 -9.53
C ASP A 142 -14.33 -15.43 -8.16
N ASP A 143 -13.94 -14.16 -8.01
CA ASP A 143 -13.96 -13.40 -6.75
C ASP A 143 -13.23 -14.11 -5.60
N THR A 144 -12.13 -14.83 -5.92
CA THR A 144 -11.30 -15.55 -4.96
C THR A 144 -9.89 -14.99 -4.89
N GLY A 145 -9.06 -15.55 -4.01
CA GLY A 145 -7.66 -15.15 -3.90
C GLY A 145 -6.85 -16.07 -3.01
N LYS A 146 -5.54 -15.85 -3.06
CA LYS A 146 -4.52 -16.56 -2.27
C LYS A 146 -3.62 -15.59 -1.54
N LEU A 147 -2.92 -16.11 -0.55
CA LEU A 147 -1.79 -15.43 0.11
C LEU A 147 -0.56 -16.29 0.01
N TRP A 148 0.55 -15.63 -0.29
CA TRP A 148 1.86 -16.24 -0.40
C TRP A 148 2.86 -15.61 0.56
N LYS A 149 3.74 -16.45 1.12
CA LYS A 149 5.00 -16.04 1.71
C LYS A 149 6.10 -16.32 0.72
N ILE A 150 7.06 -15.41 0.58
CA ILE A 150 8.09 -15.53 -0.45
C ILE A 150 9.45 -15.22 0.17
N THR A 151 10.39 -16.13 0.00
CA THR A 151 11.80 -15.96 0.37
C THR A 151 12.71 -16.36 -0.78
N LYS A 152 13.97 -15.92 -0.74
CA LYS A 152 14.93 -16.27 -1.80
C LYS A 152 15.22 -17.76 -1.85
N GLU A 153 15.21 -18.42 -0.68
CA GLU A 153 15.58 -19.83 -0.53
C GLU A 153 14.49 -20.79 -0.97
N LYS A 154 13.21 -20.42 -0.70
CA LYS A 154 12.08 -21.33 -0.92
C LYS A 154 11.14 -20.90 -2.04
N GLY A 155 11.31 -19.68 -2.55
CA GLY A 155 10.34 -19.13 -3.48
C GLY A 155 8.98 -18.85 -2.82
N PHE A 156 7.91 -19.15 -3.53
CA PHE A 156 6.53 -18.99 -3.05
C PHE A 156 6.12 -20.18 -2.16
N GLU A 157 5.66 -19.89 -0.95
CA GLU A 157 5.03 -20.82 -0.01
C GLU A 157 3.57 -20.39 0.17
N LEU A 158 2.61 -21.24 -0.20
CA LEU A 158 1.18 -20.95 -0.03
C LEU A 158 0.83 -20.85 1.46
N LEU A 159 0.25 -19.75 1.88
CA LEU A 159 -0.21 -19.52 3.25
C LEU A 159 -1.70 -19.75 3.40
N GLU A 160 -2.49 -19.26 2.46
CA GLU A 160 -3.94 -19.38 2.46
C GLU A 160 -4.48 -19.34 1.03
N GLN A 161 -5.58 -20.05 0.79
CA GLN A 161 -6.34 -20.08 -0.46
C GLN A 161 -7.84 -19.97 -0.15
N GLU A 162 -8.65 -19.84 -1.20
CA GLU A 162 -10.11 -19.71 -1.08
C GLU A 162 -10.55 -18.48 -0.26
N MET A 163 -9.69 -17.45 -0.27
CA MET A 163 -10.07 -16.13 0.22
C MET A 163 -10.98 -15.43 -0.80
N GLY A 164 -11.54 -14.30 -0.42
CA GLY A 164 -12.11 -13.36 -1.37
C GLY A 164 -11.04 -12.74 -2.27
N THR A 165 -11.40 -11.72 -3.03
CA THR A 165 -10.52 -11.04 -3.99
C THR A 165 -9.41 -10.28 -3.24
N THR A 166 -8.33 -10.96 -2.88
CA THR A 166 -7.21 -10.38 -2.12
C THR A 166 -6.54 -9.25 -2.90
N ASN A 167 -6.25 -8.12 -2.25
CA ASN A 167 -5.63 -6.96 -2.89
C ASN A 167 -4.59 -6.33 -1.96
N GLY A 168 -4.83 -5.15 -1.39
CA GLY A 168 -3.87 -4.49 -0.52
C GLY A 168 -3.38 -5.40 0.61
N ILE A 169 -2.07 -5.42 0.83
CA ILE A 169 -1.39 -6.23 1.84
C ILE A 169 -0.31 -5.40 2.53
N GLU A 170 -0.22 -5.50 3.86
CA GLU A 170 0.77 -4.73 4.61
C GLU A 170 1.18 -5.42 5.91
N VAL A 171 2.47 -5.35 6.24
CA VAL A 171 3.02 -5.80 7.53
C VAL A 171 3.03 -4.64 8.52
N SER A 172 2.63 -4.89 9.77
CA SER A 172 2.70 -3.86 10.81
C SER A 172 4.14 -3.39 11.05
N PRO A 173 4.35 -2.15 11.53
CA PRO A 173 5.70 -1.60 11.74
C PRO A 173 6.60 -2.44 12.66
N ASP A 174 6.00 -3.19 13.59
CA ASP A 174 6.72 -4.10 14.50
C ASP A 174 6.96 -5.50 13.92
N GLY A 175 6.49 -5.77 12.69
CA GLY A 175 6.64 -7.04 12.00
C GLY A 175 5.78 -8.19 12.53
N LYS A 176 4.82 -7.92 13.43
CA LYS A 176 4.07 -8.98 14.13
C LYS A 176 2.69 -9.26 13.56
N LYS A 177 2.17 -8.36 12.72
CA LYS A 177 0.85 -8.51 12.11
C LYS A 177 0.96 -8.39 10.60
N LEU A 178 0.13 -9.16 9.91
CA LEU A 178 -0.14 -8.99 8.48
C LEU A 178 -1.59 -8.58 8.31
N TYR A 179 -1.82 -7.50 7.57
CA TYR A 179 -3.13 -7.07 7.15
C TYR A 179 -3.31 -7.38 5.68
N VAL A 180 -4.48 -7.90 5.32
CA VAL A 180 -4.84 -8.20 3.92
C VAL A 180 -6.28 -7.77 3.70
N ASN A 181 -6.54 -7.03 2.63
CA ASN A 181 -7.92 -6.75 2.27
C ASN A 181 -8.43 -7.64 1.13
N GLU A 182 -9.73 -7.82 1.11
CA GLU A 182 -10.51 -8.41 0.03
C GLU A 182 -11.31 -7.29 -0.63
N SER A 183 -10.98 -6.99 -1.88
CA SER A 183 -11.48 -5.82 -2.61
C SER A 183 -13.00 -5.84 -2.78
N VAL A 184 -13.55 -6.92 -3.36
CA VAL A 184 -14.99 -7.08 -3.67
C VAL A 184 -15.79 -7.32 -2.39
N GLN A 185 -15.25 -8.10 -1.45
CA GLN A 185 -15.90 -8.42 -0.17
C GLN A 185 -15.80 -7.27 0.84
N ARG A 186 -14.94 -6.25 0.57
CA ARG A 186 -14.79 -5.03 1.37
C ARG A 186 -14.38 -5.27 2.80
N LYS A 187 -13.55 -6.30 3.03
CA LYS A 187 -13.06 -6.72 4.33
C LYS A 187 -11.57 -6.54 4.45
N ILE A 188 -11.12 -6.31 5.65
CA ILE A 188 -9.70 -6.34 6.01
C ILE A 188 -9.53 -7.43 7.06
N TRP A 189 -8.64 -8.37 6.79
CA TRP A 189 -8.23 -9.41 7.70
C TRP A 189 -6.92 -9.02 8.39
N VAL A 190 -6.73 -9.47 9.61
CA VAL A 190 -5.46 -9.40 10.34
C VAL A 190 -5.04 -10.78 10.80
N TYR A 191 -3.74 -11.04 10.68
CA TYR A 191 -3.09 -12.26 11.12
C TYR A 191 -1.95 -11.93 12.07
N ASP A 192 -1.62 -12.85 12.98
CA ASP A 192 -0.33 -12.86 13.67
C ASP A 192 0.72 -13.50 12.78
N ILE A 193 1.89 -12.86 12.65
CA ILE A 193 3.07 -13.43 12.00
C ILE A 193 3.89 -14.15 13.07
N ALA A 194 4.04 -15.48 12.92
CA ALA A 194 4.90 -16.28 13.77
C ALA A 194 6.39 -16.09 13.42
N GLU A 195 7.32 -16.50 14.29
CA GLU A 195 8.77 -16.36 14.08
C GLU A 195 9.28 -16.99 12.77
N ASN A 196 8.62 -18.04 12.30
CA ASN A 196 8.92 -18.68 11.01
C ASN A 196 8.22 -18.04 9.82
N GLY A 197 7.54 -16.92 10.02
CA GLY A 197 6.79 -16.17 9.00
C GLY A 197 5.46 -16.80 8.58
N LEU A 198 4.99 -17.87 9.25
CA LEU A 198 3.66 -18.42 9.03
C LEU A 198 2.58 -17.59 9.71
N LEU A 199 1.38 -17.59 9.13
CA LEU A 199 0.24 -16.82 9.64
C LEU A 199 -0.58 -17.64 10.65
N ARG A 200 -1.10 -16.94 11.66
CA ARG A 200 -1.97 -17.52 12.70
C ARG A 200 -3.05 -16.52 13.10
N ASN A 201 -4.06 -17.01 13.83
CA ASN A 201 -5.06 -16.18 14.49
C ASN A 201 -5.76 -15.18 13.54
N LYS A 202 -6.20 -15.67 12.35
CA LYS A 202 -6.99 -14.86 11.41
C LYS A 202 -8.21 -14.26 12.08
N GLN A 203 -8.39 -12.94 11.96
CA GLN A 203 -9.56 -12.22 12.47
C GLN A 203 -10.00 -11.17 11.47
N GLU A 204 -11.30 -10.91 11.39
CA GLU A 204 -11.80 -9.73 10.69
C GLU A 204 -11.37 -8.48 11.47
N PHE A 205 -10.59 -7.61 10.81
CA PHE A 205 -10.09 -6.39 11.41
C PHE A 205 -11.04 -5.21 11.21
N PHE A 206 -11.59 -5.11 10.00
CA PHE A 206 -12.53 -4.05 9.63
C PHE A 206 -13.32 -4.45 8.38
N SER A 207 -14.54 -3.94 8.24
CA SER A 207 -15.34 -4.08 7.02
C SER A 207 -16.04 -2.78 6.67
N PHE A 208 -16.35 -2.62 5.38
CA PHE A 208 -17.08 -1.47 4.85
C PHE A 208 -18.36 -1.93 4.14
N ASP A 209 -19.39 -1.10 4.20
CA ASP A 209 -20.69 -1.40 3.57
C ASP A 209 -20.72 -1.07 2.08
N ASP A 210 -19.83 -0.15 1.63
CA ASP A 210 -19.83 0.39 0.27
C ASP A 210 -18.45 0.33 -0.39
N PHE A 211 -18.37 0.47 -1.71
CA PHE A 211 -17.17 0.57 -2.54
C PHE A 211 -16.05 -0.44 -2.24
N GLY A 212 -15.22 -0.72 -3.24
CA GLY A 212 -14.11 -1.65 -3.12
C GLY A 212 -12.96 -1.13 -2.28
N LEU A 213 -12.06 -2.05 -1.92
CA LEU A 213 -10.76 -1.77 -1.32
C LEU A 213 -9.66 -2.05 -2.34
N ASP A 214 -8.58 -1.28 -2.24
CA ASP A 214 -7.40 -1.47 -3.07
C ASP A 214 -6.15 -1.47 -2.18
N GLY A 215 -5.02 -0.98 -2.63
CA GLY A 215 -3.78 -0.98 -1.87
C GLY A 215 -3.90 -0.28 -0.50
N MET A 216 -3.04 -0.65 0.42
CA MET A 216 -2.99 -0.09 1.78
C MET A 216 -1.59 -0.08 2.36
N ARG A 217 -1.35 0.80 3.35
CA ARG A 217 -0.08 0.94 4.07
C ARG A 217 -0.31 1.25 5.54
N CYS A 218 0.65 0.86 6.38
CA CYS A 218 0.73 1.29 7.78
C CYS A 218 1.54 2.58 7.91
N ASP A 219 1.09 3.49 8.79
CA ASP A 219 1.96 4.54 9.31
C ASP A 219 2.84 4.00 10.48
N ARG A 220 3.71 4.86 11.04
CA ARG A 220 4.58 4.49 12.16
C ARG A 220 3.82 4.11 13.45
N ASN A 221 2.59 4.56 13.59
CA ASN A 221 1.74 4.29 14.74
C ASN A 221 0.90 3.01 14.54
N GLY A 222 1.04 2.35 13.39
CA GLY A 222 0.27 1.17 13.02
C GLY A 222 -1.14 1.48 12.52
N ASN A 223 -1.47 2.74 12.24
CA ASN A 223 -2.73 3.04 11.58
C ASN A 223 -2.68 2.55 10.13
N ILE A 224 -3.76 1.90 9.69
CA ILE A 224 -3.91 1.43 8.32
C ILE A 224 -4.56 2.52 7.48
N PHE A 225 -3.88 2.91 6.40
CA PHE A 225 -4.40 3.76 5.35
C PHE A 225 -4.81 2.88 4.19
N VAL A 226 -6.10 2.81 3.87
CA VAL A 226 -6.62 1.95 2.78
C VAL A 226 -7.32 2.77 1.71
N CYS A 227 -6.96 2.50 0.45
CA CYS A 227 -7.59 3.11 -0.71
C CYS A 227 -9.00 2.57 -0.91
N ARG A 228 -9.98 3.48 -1.00
CA ARG A 228 -11.40 3.18 -1.22
C ARG A 228 -11.72 3.37 -2.70
N TYR A 229 -11.44 2.33 -3.51
CA TYR A 229 -11.61 2.35 -4.96
C TYR A 229 -13.08 2.59 -5.34
N GLY A 230 -13.30 3.54 -6.23
CA GLY A 230 -14.63 4.00 -6.65
C GLY A 230 -15.24 5.07 -5.74
N LYS A 231 -14.84 5.16 -4.45
CA LYS A 231 -15.29 6.18 -3.50
C LYS A 231 -14.50 7.48 -3.60
N GLY A 232 -13.25 7.40 -4.06
CA GLY A 232 -12.34 8.55 -4.13
C GLY A 232 -11.87 9.02 -2.75
N LYS A 233 -11.54 8.08 -1.88
CA LYS A 233 -11.07 8.36 -0.52
C LYS A 233 -9.96 7.43 -0.08
N VAL A 234 -9.19 7.86 0.91
CA VAL A 234 -8.35 7.00 1.75
C VAL A 234 -8.97 6.96 3.14
N ALA A 235 -9.27 5.77 3.65
CA ALA A 235 -9.73 5.58 5.03
C ALA A 235 -8.56 5.29 5.94
N ILE A 236 -8.55 5.88 7.14
CA ILE A 236 -7.54 5.68 8.19
C ILE A 236 -8.19 4.89 9.31
N ILE A 237 -7.65 3.71 9.60
CA ILE A 237 -8.14 2.79 10.64
C ILE A 237 -7.06 2.64 11.70
N SER A 238 -7.42 2.82 12.97
CA SER A 238 -6.49 2.64 14.10
C SER A 238 -6.03 1.18 14.23
N PRO A 239 -4.92 0.90 14.95
CA PRO A 239 -4.48 -0.46 15.25
C PRO A 239 -5.51 -1.33 16.01
N THR A 240 -6.54 -0.69 16.58
CA THR A 240 -7.64 -1.36 17.28
C THR A 240 -8.89 -1.56 16.42
N GLY A 241 -8.80 -1.32 15.10
CA GLY A 241 -9.91 -1.51 14.17
C GLY A 241 -10.98 -0.39 14.22
N LYS A 242 -10.63 0.82 14.65
CA LYS A 242 -11.56 1.96 14.66
C LYS A 242 -11.29 2.89 13.48
N LEU A 243 -12.31 3.19 12.68
CA LEU A 243 -12.23 4.23 11.65
C LEU A 243 -11.99 5.60 12.30
N LEU A 244 -10.86 6.21 11.99
CA LEU A 244 -10.45 7.52 12.53
C LEU A 244 -10.91 8.65 11.62
N GLN A 245 -10.68 8.51 10.30
CA GLN A 245 -10.94 9.56 9.32
C GLN A 245 -11.03 8.97 7.91
N GLU A 246 -11.70 9.66 7.01
CA GLU A 246 -11.59 9.48 5.57
C GLU A 246 -11.06 10.76 4.91
N ILE A 247 -10.00 10.64 4.13
CA ILE A 247 -9.39 11.73 3.35
C ILE A 247 -10.03 11.76 1.97
N ALA A 248 -10.57 12.90 1.57
CA ALA A 248 -11.12 13.07 0.23
C ALA A 248 -10.02 13.31 -0.80
N LEU A 249 -10.10 12.59 -1.92
CA LEU A 249 -9.24 12.72 -3.08
C LEU A 249 -9.96 13.44 -4.22
N LYS A 250 -9.21 13.97 -5.19
CA LYS A 250 -9.80 14.55 -6.42
C LYS A 250 -10.30 13.44 -7.35
N GLY A 251 -9.47 12.38 -7.55
CA GLY A 251 -9.86 11.21 -8.33
C GLY A 251 -10.79 10.25 -7.57
N LYS A 252 -11.45 9.37 -8.30
CA LYS A 252 -12.42 8.42 -7.75
C LYS A 252 -11.87 7.01 -7.59
N LYS A 253 -10.77 6.70 -8.25
CA LYS A 253 -10.18 5.36 -8.27
C LYS A 253 -8.76 5.36 -7.68
N PRO A 254 -8.60 5.64 -6.36
CA PRO A 254 -7.32 5.46 -5.71
C PRO A 254 -6.95 3.98 -5.72
N THR A 255 -5.73 3.67 -6.20
CA THR A 255 -5.27 2.29 -6.30
C THR A 255 -4.38 1.92 -5.11
N ASN A 256 -3.35 2.71 -4.80
CA ASN A 256 -2.46 2.39 -3.71
C ASN A 256 -1.86 3.66 -3.08
N ILE A 257 -1.11 3.51 -1.99
CA ILE A 257 -0.60 4.63 -1.20
C ILE A 257 0.84 4.35 -0.72
N THR A 258 1.65 5.39 -0.61
CA THR A 258 2.95 5.36 0.08
C THR A 258 3.15 6.63 0.91
N PHE A 259 4.13 6.63 1.81
CA PHE A 259 4.44 7.78 2.66
C PHE A 259 5.81 8.38 2.31
N SER A 260 5.98 9.68 2.60
CA SER A 260 7.31 10.25 2.74
C SER A 260 8.07 9.60 3.89
N ASN A 261 9.42 9.64 3.86
CA ASN A 261 10.25 9.02 4.89
C ASN A 261 10.00 9.55 6.31
N ASP A 262 9.47 10.77 6.45
CA ASP A 262 9.08 11.37 7.73
C ASP A 262 7.63 11.10 8.13
N TYR A 263 6.85 10.44 7.25
CA TYR A 263 5.42 10.15 7.41
C TYR A 263 4.51 11.37 7.55
N LYS A 264 4.98 12.56 7.15
CA LYS A 264 4.14 13.78 7.16
C LYS A 264 3.34 13.98 5.89
N THR A 265 3.60 13.16 4.89
CA THR A 265 2.97 13.24 3.58
C THR A 265 2.65 11.85 3.09
N CYS A 266 1.49 11.65 2.51
CA CYS A 266 1.20 10.45 1.75
C CYS A 266 0.94 10.77 0.28
N TYR A 267 1.30 9.82 -0.59
CA TYR A 267 1.16 9.87 -2.03
C TYR A 267 0.24 8.74 -2.47
N VAL A 268 -0.78 9.07 -3.23
CA VAL A 268 -1.84 8.13 -3.63
C VAL A 268 -1.88 8.04 -5.15
N THR A 269 -1.77 6.85 -5.70
CA THR A 269 -1.94 6.58 -7.13
C THR A 269 -3.42 6.58 -7.49
N ILE A 270 -3.76 7.23 -8.61
CA ILE A 270 -5.14 7.49 -9.04
C ILE A 270 -5.35 6.99 -10.47
N ALA A 271 -6.06 5.86 -10.62
CA ALA A 271 -6.24 5.19 -11.90
C ALA A 271 -7.06 6.00 -12.92
N ASP A 272 -8.18 6.61 -12.50
CA ASP A 272 -9.06 7.38 -13.38
C ASP A 272 -8.46 8.69 -13.87
N ARG A 273 -7.35 9.14 -13.27
CA ARG A 273 -6.63 10.34 -13.66
C ARG A 273 -5.21 10.06 -14.18
N GLY A 274 -4.70 8.84 -14.02
CA GLY A 274 -3.33 8.48 -14.43
C GLY A 274 -2.27 9.37 -13.78
N CYS A 275 -2.41 9.67 -12.50
CA CYS A 275 -1.51 10.57 -11.76
C CYS A 275 -1.34 10.14 -10.30
N ILE A 276 -0.47 10.84 -9.58
CA ILE A 276 -0.33 10.73 -8.13
C ILE A 276 -0.89 12.00 -7.49
N GLU A 277 -1.72 11.81 -6.49
CA GLU A 277 -2.15 12.89 -5.59
C GLU A 277 -1.36 12.86 -4.29
N VAL A 278 -1.20 14.01 -3.66
CA VAL A 278 -0.47 14.15 -2.39
C VAL A 278 -1.36 14.74 -1.31
N VAL A 279 -1.22 14.21 -0.10
CA VAL A 279 -1.88 14.71 1.12
C VAL A 279 -0.84 15.02 2.17
N LYS A 280 -0.89 16.20 2.76
CA LYS A 280 -0.13 16.55 3.96
C LYS A 280 -0.92 16.08 5.17
N LEU A 281 -0.27 15.24 6.02
CA LEU A 281 -0.84 14.62 7.21
C LEU A 281 -0.64 15.47 8.47
#